data_c7a89597a65f98e2b2d559fde29912f5
#
_entry.id   c7a89597a65f98e2b2d559fde29912f5
#
_cell.length_a   1.000
_cell.length_b   1.000
_cell.length_c   1.000
_cell.angle_alpha   90.00
_cell.angle_beta   90.00
_cell.angle_gamma   90.00
#
_symmetry.space_group_name_H-M   'P 1'
#
loop_
_entity.id
_entity.type
_entity.pdbx_description
1 polymer ?
#
loop_
_entity_poly.entity_id
_entity_poly.type
_entity_poly.pdbx_seq_one_letter_code
_entity_poly.pdbx_strand_id
1 'polypeptide(L)'
;ALLKVMEEPPDGVLFLLTADSLAGVLPTIRSRCISFAVAPVSPEECAQWCIGQGVDKKQARLYSELFDGHIGTVLAAARDDARREQVEKALTLAKAAAAHDSYAAAILLAGYEKDKATAAALLGDFRAVAAAGLRGCASTPLTGDTARRALSLADAAIQRLAAQVNPKITLSVLAAKLG
;
A
#
# COMPACT_ATOMS: atom_id res chain seq x y z
N ALA A 1 8.62 28.10 -15.85
CA ALA A 1 10.09 27.97 -15.87
C ALA A 1 10.54 26.55 -16.23
N LEU A 2 10.05 25.48 -15.55
CA LEU A 2 10.49 24.09 -15.78
C LEU A 2 10.25 23.61 -17.23
N LEU A 3 9.07 23.86 -17.79
CA LEU A 3 8.72 23.41 -19.15
C LEU A 3 9.67 23.97 -20.21
N LYS A 4 10.06 25.24 -20.09
CA LYS A 4 11.01 25.86 -21.04
C LYS A 4 12.39 25.20 -21.00
N VAL A 5 12.88 24.85 -19.79
CA VAL A 5 14.17 24.17 -19.63
C VAL A 5 14.12 22.72 -20.10
N MET A 6 12.92 22.08 -20.07
CA MET A 6 12.74 20.75 -20.65
C MET A 6 12.60 20.75 -22.17
N GLU A 7 12.16 21.86 -22.78
CA GLU A 7 12.09 22.03 -24.24
C GLU A 7 13.50 22.27 -24.84
N GLU A 8 14.31 23.09 -24.15
CA GLU A 8 15.66 23.45 -24.56
C GLU A 8 16.61 23.19 -23.40
N PRO A 9 16.97 21.92 -23.12
CA PRO A 9 17.84 21.59 -22.01
C PRO A 9 19.26 22.12 -22.31
N PRO A 10 19.97 22.64 -21.29
CA PRO A 10 21.38 22.98 -21.42
C PRO A 10 22.21 21.76 -21.82
N ASP A 11 23.31 21.99 -22.52
CA ASP A 11 24.21 20.91 -22.94
C ASP A 11 24.68 20.07 -21.76
N GLY A 12 24.59 18.73 -21.91
CA GLY A 12 25.01 17.77 -20.91
C GLY A 12 24.02 17.57 -19.73
N VAL A 13 22.80 18.16 -19.76
CA VAL A 13 21.80 18.02 -18.75
C VAL A 13 20.78 16.94 -19.13
N LEU A 14 20.54 15.99 -18.21
CA LEU A 14 19.51 14.96 -18.29
C LEU A 14 18.50 15.13 -17.16
N PHE A 15 17.21 15.18 -17.49
CA PHE A 15 16.12 15.19 -16.50
C PHE A 15 15.58 13.78 -16.29
N LEU A 16 15.62 13.30 -15.04
CA LEU A 16 14.95 12.07 -14.62
C LEU A 16 13.73 12.46 -13.77
N LEU A 17 12.54 12.09 -14.23
CA LEU A 17 11.28 12.34 -13.55
C LEU A 17 10.68 11.02 -13.12
N THR A 18 10.18 10.94 -11.90
CA THR A 18 9.45 9.78 -11.39
C THR A 18 8.02 10.16 -11.07
N ALA A 19 7.08 9.27 -11.36
CA ALA A 19 5.67 9.44 -11.05
C ALA A 19 5.03 8.08 -10.78
N ASP A 20 4.07 8.05 -9.87
CA ASP A 20 3.33 6.82 -9.53
C ASP A 20 2.38 6.40 -10.67
N SER A 21 1.94 7.34 -11.48
CA SER A 21 1.04 7.10 -12.61
C SER A 21 1.21 8.14 -13.71
N LEU A 22 1.19 7.68 -14.96
CA LEU A 22 1.18 8.58 -16.12
C LEU A 22 -0.08 9.46 -16.20
N ALA A 23 -1.19 9.03 -15.60
CA ALA A 23 -2.42 9.81 -15.57
C ALA A 23 -2.30 11.08 -14.72
N GLY A 24 -1.42 11.08 -13.70
CA GLY A 24 -1.13 12.25 -12.88
C GLY A 24 -0.12 13.22 -13.48
N VAL A 25 0.54 12.86 -14.60
CA VAL A 25 1.54 13.72 -15.25
C VAL A 25 0.88 14.56 -16.32
N LEU A 26 1.14 15.87 -16.27
CA LEU A 26 0.61 16.82 -17.26
C LEU A 26 0.97 16.39 -18.70
N PRO A 27 0.02 16.48 -19.66
CA PRO A 27 0.26 16.12 -21.05
C PRO A 27 1.46 16.86 -21.68
N THR A 28 1.70 18.10 -21.27
CA THR A 28 2.81 18.93 -21.70
C THR A 28 4.18 18.41 -21.26
N ILE A 29 4.27 17.73 -20.12
CA ILE A 29 5.48 17.04 -19.65
C ILE A 29 5.63 15.72 -20.40
N ARG A 30 4.56 14.94 -20.51
CA ARG A 30 4.57 13.64 -21.19
C ARG A 30 5.03 13.73 -22.63
N SER A 31 4.62 14.76 -23.36
CA SER A 31 5.01 14.96 -24.77
C SER A 31 6.50 15.26 -24.98
N ARG A 32 7.24 15.61 -23.91
CA ARG A 32 8.66 15.97 -23.92
C ARG A 32 9.57 14.95 -23.26
N CYS A 33 9.00 13.85 -22.78
CA CYS A 33 9.72 12.80 -22.05
C CYS A 33 9.56 11.46 -22.74
N ILE A 34 10.60 10.64 -22.68
CA ILE A 34 10.50 9.21 -22.96
C ILE A 34 10.02 8.53 -21.68
N SER A 35 8.90 7.80 -21.75
CA SER A 35 8.31 7.15 -20.59
C SER A 35 8.72 5.68 -20.53
N PHE A 36 9.21 5.25 -19.37
CA PHE A 36 9.50 3.86 -19.07
C PHE A 36 8.61 3.39 -17.93
N ALA A 37 7.89 2.29 -18.13
CA ALA A 37 7.16 1.64 -17.06
C ALA A 37 8.12 0.77 -16.25
N VAL A 38 8.19 1.02 -14.94
CA VAL A 38 8.96 0.18 -14.01
C VAL A 38 7.96 -0.71 -13.28
N ALA A 39 7.94 -1.99 -13.64
CA ALA A 39 7.11 -2.99 -12.98
C ALA A 39 7.78 -3.50 -11.69
N PRO A 40 7.00 -3.93 -10.67
CA PRO A 40 7.54 -4.70 -9.55
C PRO A 40 8.24 -5.97 -10.05
N VAL A 41 9.25 -6.41 -9.34
CA VAL A 41 9.85 -7.74 -9.57
C VAL A 41 8.95 -8.83 -8.99
N SER A 42 9.22 -10.10 -9.32
CA SER A 42 8.45 -11.19 -8.69
C SER A 42 8.66 -11.21 -7.17
N PRO A 43 7.67 -11.65 -6.37
CA PRO A 43 7.84 -11.75 -4.91
C PRO A 43 9.05 -12.59 -4.50
N GLU A 44 9.39 -13.66 -5.26
CA GLU A 44 10.54 -14.50 -5.02
C GLU A 44 11.86 -13.76 -5.22
N GLU A 45 12.02 -13.05 -6.33
CA GLU A 45 13.20 -12.24 -6.63
C GLU A 45 13.37 -11.11 -5.62
N CYS A 46 12.26 -10.44 -5.27
CA CYS A 46 12.22 -9.41 -4.24
C CYS A 46 12.71 -9.97 -2.89
N ALA A 47 12.18 -11.12 -2.46
CA ALA A 47 12.57 -11.76 -1.20
C ALA A 47 14.05 -12.13 -1.20
N GLN A 48 14.55 -12.73 -2.28
CA GLN A 48 15.96 -13.10 -2.40
C GLN A 48 16.88 -11.88 -2.32
N TRP A 49 16.52 -10.82 -3.02
CA TRP A 49 17.28 -9.58 -3.00
C TRP A 49 17.30 -8.96 -1.60
N CYS A 50 16.14 -8.87 -0.91
CA CYS A 50 16.02 -8.34 0.44
C CYS A 50 16.82 -9.15 1.46
N ILE A 51 16.85 -10.49 1.33
CA ILE A 51 17.69 -11.38 2.16
C ILE A 51 19.17 -11.03 1.95
N GLY A 52 19.59 -10.81 0.71
CA GLY A 52 20.95 -10.35 0.38
C GLY A 52 21.29 -8.99 0.99
N GLN A 53 20.29 -8.16 1.31
CA GLN A 53 20.43 -6.88 2.01
C GLN A 53 20.35 -7.01 3.54
N GLY A 54 20.35 -8.22 4.09
CA GLY A 54 20.35 -8.50 5.53
C GLY A 54 18.96 -8.54 6.18
N VAL A 55 17.88 -8.57 5.41
CA VAL A 55 16.53 -8.74 5.95
C VAL A 55 16.31 -10.22 6.37
N ASP A 56 15.63 -10.44 7.50
CA ASP A 56 15.27 -11.78 7.94
C ASP A 56 14.46 -12.53 6.87
N LYS A 57 14.78 -13.82 6.69
CA LYS A 57 14.22 -14.65 5.62
C LYS A 57 12.69 -14.75 5.67
N LYS A 58 12.10 -14.83 6.88
CA LYS A 58 10.64 -14.95 7.04
C LYS A 58 9.97 -13.62 6.73
N GLN A 59 10.54 -12.53 7.22
CA GLN A 59 10.04 -11.18 6.95
C GLN A 59 10.16 -10.81 5.47
N ALA A 60 11.30 -11.10 4.84
CA ALA A 60 11.50 -10.83 3.41
C ALA A 60 10.46 -11.55 2.56
N ARG A 61 10.18 -12.83 2.81
CA ARG A 61 9.16 -13.60 2.08
C ARG A 61 7.76 -13.04 2.32
N LEU A 62 7.38 -12.85 3.60
CA LEU A 62 6.08 -12.32 3.97
C LEU A 62 5.80 -10.98 3.29
N TYR A 63 6.72 -10.02 3.43
CA TYR A 63 6.49 -8.67 2.90
C TYR A 63 6.58 -8.62 1.37
N SER A 64 7.43 -9.46 0.74
CA SER A 64 7.47 -9.54 -0.73
C SER A 64 6.17 -10.06 -1.31
N GLU A 65 5.54 -11.04 -0.69
CA GLU A 65 4.22 -11.55 -1.07
C GLU A 65 3.11 -10.52 -0.82
N LEU A 66 3.11 -9.86 0.37
CA LEU A 66 2.10 -8.85 0.72
C LEU A 66 2.16 -7.65 -0.22
N PHE A 67 3.37 -7.16 -0.52
CA PHE A 67 3.58 -5.95 -1.30
C PHE A 67 3.94 -6.21 -2.78
N ASP A 68 3.66 -7.43 -3.29
CA ASP A 68 3.75 -7.78 -4.71
C ASP A 68 5.10 -7.40 -5.36
N GLY A 69 6.20 -7.70 -4.68
CA GLY A 69 7.54 -7.47 -5.22
C GLY A 69 8.01 -5.99 -5.20
N HIS A 70 7.33 -5.10 -4.48
CA HIS A 70 7.76 -3.70 -4.32
C HIS A 70 8.91 -3.59 -3.33
N ILE A 71 10.16 -3.73 -3.81
CA ILE A 71 11.38 -3.78 -3.01
C ILE A 71 11.47 -2.64 -1.98
N GLY A 72 11.20 -1.38 -2.38
CA GLY A 72 11.27 -0.23 -1.49
C GLY A 72 10.32 -0.34 -0.30
N THR A 73 9.07 -0.79 -0.53
CA THR A 73 8.07 -1.01 0.52
C THR A 73 8.47 -2.15 1.44
N VAL A 74 8.99 -3.25 0.89
CA VAL A 74 9.49 -4.40 1.66
C VAL A 74 10.63 -4.00 2.57
N LEU A 75 11.62 -3.26 2.05
CA LEU A 75 12.74 -2.77 2.86
C LEU A 75 12.30 -1.81 3.97
N ALA A 76 11.38 -0.89 3.66
CA ALA A 76 10.83 0.02 4.67
C ALA A 76 10.14 -0.76 5.79
N ALA A 77 9.29 -1.75 5.45
CA ALA A 77 8.61 -2.59 6.44
C ALA A 77 9.58 -3.45 7.27
N ALA A 78 10.72 -3.87 6.68
CA ALA A 78 11.70 -4.71 7.38
C ALA A 78 12.66 -3.93 8.28
N ARG A 79 13.01 -2.68 7.94
CA ARG A 79 14.05 -1.89 8.61
C ARG A 79 13.51 -0.85 9.59
N ASP A 80 12.28 -0.39 9.41
CA ASP A 80 11.65 0.61 10.25
C ASP A 80 10.63 -0.07 11.19
N ASP A 81 10.87 0.02 12.49
CA ASP A 81 10.03 -0.60 13.52
C ASP A 81 8.61 -0.02 13.53
N ALA A 82 8.45 1.29 13.31
CA ALA A 82 7.13 1.92 13.24
C ALA A 82 6.35 1.42 12.01
N ARG A 83 7.04 1.28 10.88
CA ARG A 83 6.46 0.73 9.65
C ARG A 83 6.08 -0.74 9.80
N ARG A 84 6.91 -1.53 10.48
CA ARG A 84 6.63 -2.93 10.80
C ARG A 84 5.39 -3.08 11.66
N GLU A 85 5.31 -2.30 12.75
CA GLU A 85 4.13 -2.30 13.63
C GLU A 85 2.85 -1.97 12.88
N GLN A 86 2.91 -1.02 11.94
CA GLN A 86 1.77 -0.65 11.10
C GLN A 86 1.32 -1.83 10.21
N VAL A 87 2.24 -2.55 9.57
CA VAL A 87 1.92 -3.75 8.78
C VAL A 87 1.31 -4.85 9.66
N GLU A 88 1.83 -5.05 10.87
CA GLU A 88 1.27 -6.02 11.83
C GLU A 88 -0.15 -5.65 12.25
N LYS A 89 -0.44 -4.36 12.43
CA LYS A 89 -1.82 -3.88 12.69
C LYS A 89 -2.75 -4.12 11.50
N ALA A 90 -2.26 -3.94 10.28
CA ALA A 90 -3.04 -4.27 9.08
C ALA A 90 -3.33 -5.78 8.96
N LEU A 91 -2.38 -6.64 9.30
CA LEU A 91 -2.57 -8.09 9.38
C LEU A 91 -3.55 -8.47 10.51
N THR A 92 -3.52 -7.76 11.64
CA THR A 92 -4.47 -7.96 12.74
C THR A 92 -5.87 -7.57 12.32
N LEU A 93 -6.04 -6.46 11.61
CA LEU A 93 -7.32 -6.05 11.03
C LEU A 93 -7.83 -7.09 10.02
N ALA A 94 -6.93 -7.66 9.21
CA ALA A 94 -7.26 -8.72 8.27
C ALA A 94 -7.72 -10.01 8.98
N LYS A 95 -7.14 -10.36 10.12
CA LYS A 95 -7.60 -11.49 10.95
C LYS A 95 -9.01 -11.24 11.51
N ALA A 96 -9.27 -10.02 12.01
CA ALA A 96 -10.60 -9.64 12.48
C ALA A 96 -11.65 -9.73 11.35
N ALA A 97 -11.30 -9.25 10.15
CA ALA A 97 -12.17 -9.32 8.97
C ALA A 97 -12.43 -10.77 8.52
N ALA A 98 -11.41 -11.64 8.57
CA ALA A 98 -11.58 -13.07 8.25
C ALA A 98 -12.45 -13.82 9.27
N ALA A 99 -12.39 -13.40 10.53
CA ALA A 99 -13.21 -13.96 11.62
C ALA A 99 -14.60 -13.31 11.72
N HIS A 100 -14.94 -12.33 10.88
CA HIS A 100 -16.16 -11.52 10.98
C HIS A 100 -16.34 -10.86 12.37
N ASP A 101 -15.21 -10.46 12.99
CA ASP A 101 -15.17 -9.83 14.30
C ASP A 101 -15.16 -8.30 14.16
N SER A 102 -16.36 -7.71 14.06
CA SER A 102 -16.53 -6.26 13.98
C SER A 102 -16.06 -5.54 15.25
N TYR A 103 -16.10 -6.18 16.41
CA TYR A 103 -15.67 -5.58 17.68
C TYR A 103 -14.15 -5.45 17.74
N ALA A 104 -13.40 -6.51 17.42
CA ALA A 104 -11.94 -6.44 17.32
C ALA A 104 -11.49 -5.42 16.28
N ALA A 105 -12.16 -5.37 15.13
CA ALA A 105 -11.90 -4.36 14.09
C ALA A 105 -12.14 -2.93 14.63
N ALA A 106 -13.25 -2.70 15.35
CA ALA A 106 -13.58 -1.38 15.91
C ALA A 106 -12.56 -0.92 16.96
N ILE A 107 -12.13 -1.79 17.87
CA ILE A 107 -11.11 -1.48 18.87
C ILE A 107 -9.80 -1.05 18.20
N LEU A 108 -9.33 -1.81 17.21
CA LEU A 108 -8.11 -1.49 16.49
C LEU A 108 -8.22 -0.15 15.77
N LEU A 109 -9.32 0.07 15.03
CA LEU A 109 -9.52 1.27 14.22
C LEU A 109 -9.75 2.53 15.05
N ALA A 110 -10.27 2.42 16.29
CA ALA A 110 -10.45 3.56 17.20
C ALA A 110 -9.14 4.31 17.49
N GLY A 111 -8.00 3.62 17.48
CA GLY A 111 -6.68 4.24 17.64
C GLY A 111 -6.30 5.21 16.52
N TYR A 112 -6.98 5.15 15.36
CA TYR A 112 -6.65 5.91 14.15
C TYR A 112 -7.65 7.04 13.83
N GLU A 113 -8.66 7.26 14.67
CA GLU A 113 -9.74 8.23 14.42
C GLU A 113 -9.27 9.69 14.40
N LYS A 114 -8.14 9.99 15.07
CA LYS A 114 -7.66 11.36 15.28
C LYS A 114 -6.75 11.87 14.17
N ASP A 115 -6.08 10.98 13.46
CA ASP A 115 -5.12 11.34 12.41
C ASP A 115 -5.47 10.64 11.09
N LYS A 116 -5.87 11.47 10.12
CA LYS A 116 -6.24 11.03 8.77
C LYS A 116 -5.08 10.38 8.03
N ALA A 117 -3.85 10.86 8.23
CA ALA A 117 -2.69 10.35 7.49
C ALA A 117 -2.36 8.93 7.95
N THR A 118 -2.32 8.68 9.27
CA THR A 118 -2.09 7.36 9.83
C THR A 118 -3.23 6.40 9.53
N ALA A 119 -4.49 6.87 9.54
CA ALA A 119 -5.64 6.07 9.12
C ALA A 119 -5.52 5.64 7.65
N ALA A 120 -5.20 6.56 6.76
CA ALA A 120 -5.04 6.27 5.33
C ALA A 120 -3.88 5.29 5.07
N ALA A 121 -2.77 5.43 5.81
CA ALA A 121 -1.63 4.54 5.71
C ALA A 121 -1.98 3.10 6.16
N LEU A 122 -2.69 2.95 7.31
CA LEU A 122 -3.19 1.64 7.77
C LEU A 122 -4.13 1.00 6.74
N LEU A 123 -5.07 1.78 6.19
CA LEU A 123 -6.01 1.29 5.19
C LEU A 123 -5.30 0.88 3.89
N GLY A 124 -4.23 1.60 3.50
CA GLY A 124 -3.37 1.23 2.38
C GLY A 124 -2.71 -0.14 2.58
N ASP A 125 -2.19 -0.41 3.77
CA ASP A 125 -1.61 -1.70 4.12
C ASP A 125 -2.67 -2.81 4.21
N PHE A 126 -3.82 -2.53 4.82
CA PHE A 126 -4.94 -3.47 4.86
C PHE A 126 -5.44 -3.83 3.45
N ARG A 127 -5.49 -2.85 2.56
CA ARG A 127 -5.77 -3.04 1.13
C ARG A 127 -4.74 -3.96 0.46
N ALA A 128 -3.44 -3.76 0.75
CA ALA A 128 -2.37 -4.61 0.22
C ALA A 128 -2.50 -6.06 0.71
N VAL A 129 -2.81 -6.26 2.00
CA VAL A 129 -3.07 -7.58 2.58
C VAL A 129 -4.28 -8.26 1.91
N ALA A 130 -5.37 -7.52 1.68
CA ALA A 130 -6.55 -8.04 1.00
C ALA A 130 -6.26 -8.41 -0.47
N ALA A 131 -5.52 -7.57 -1.18
CA ALA A 131 -5.08 -7.85 -2.55
C ALA A 131 -4.16 -9.08 -2.63
N ALA A 132 -3.26 -9.26 -1.66
CA ALA A 132 -2.44 -10.46 -1.55
C ALA A 132 -3.30 -11.72 -1.37
N GLY A 133 -4.38 -11.64 -0.57
CA GLY A 133 -5.36 -12.72 -0.43
C GLY A 133 -6.04 -13.12 -1.72
N LEU A 134 -6.36 -12.16 -2.59
CA LEU A 134 -6.92 -12.44 -3.92
C LEU A 134 -5.90 -13.10 -4.87
N ARG A 135 -4.60 -12.81 -4.71
CA ARG A 135 -3.53 -13.49 -5.45
C ARG A 135 -3.22 -14.89 -4.93
N GLY A 136 -3.90 -15.34 -3.87
CA GLY A 136 -3.69 -16.66 -3.27
C GLY A 136 -2.46 -16.73 -2.36
N CYS A 137 -1.99 -15.59 -1.84
CA CYS A 137 -0.88 -15.55 -0.90
C CYS A 137 -1.24 -16.28 0.40
N ALA A 138 -0.47 -17.31 0.77
CA ALA A 138 -0.70 -18.10 1.98
C ALA A 138 -0.41 -17.33 3.28
N SER A 139 0.32 -16.21 3.19
CA SER A 139 0.72 -15.40 4.35
C SER A 139 -0.38 -14.45 4.85
N THR A 140 -1.54 -14.36 4.17
CA THR A 140 -2.68 -13.56 4.58
C THR A 140 -3.84 -14.43 5.09
N PRO A 141 -4.58 -14.00 6.12
CA PRO A 141 -5.77 -14.71 6.60
C PRO A 141 -6.99 -14.54 5.68
N LEU A 142 -6.92 -13.58 4.73
CA LEU A 142 -8.01 -13.28 3.80
C LEU A 142 -7.90 -14.14 2.55
N THR A 143 -9.00 -14.79 2.14
CA THR A 143 -9.04 -15.62 0.93
C THR A 143 -10.37 -15.43 0.19
N GLY A 144 -10.38 -15.65 -1.12
CA GLY A 144 -11.59 -15.67 -1.93
C GLY A 144 -12.52 -14.47 -1.71
N ASP A 145 -13.76 -14.74 -1.32
CA ASP A 145 -14.78 -13.69 -1.15
C ASP A 145 -14.51 -12.77 0.04
N THR A 146 -13.90 -13.27 1.11
CA THR A 146 -13.50 -12.41 2.25
C THR A 146 -12.43 -11.40 1.83
N ALA A 147 -11.45 -11.82 1.03
CA ALA A 147 -10.42 -10.92 0.48
C ALA A 147 -11.02 -9.88 -0.47
N ARG A 148 -11.97 -10.29 -1.35
CA ARG A 148 -12.66 -9.37 -2.26
C ARG A 148 -13.47 -8.33 -1.50
N ARG A 149 -14.26 -8.76 -0.50
CA ARG A 149 -15.04 -7.88 0.37
C ARG A 149 -14.14 -6.89 1.10
N ALA A 150 -13.07 -7.38 1.74
CA ALA A 150 -12.11 -6.56 2.47
C ALA A 150 -11.45 -5.52 1.56
N LEU A 151 -11.04 -5.90 0.34
CA LEU A 151 -10.46 -4.98 -0.65
C LEU A 151 -11.44 -3.87 -1.03
N SER A 152 -12.68 -4.22 -1.37
CA SER A 152 -13.72 -3.25 -1.74
C SER A 152 -14.02 -2.27 -0.59
N LEU A 153 -14.07 -2.76 0.65
CA LEU A 153 -14.31 -1.93 1.83
C LEU A 153 -13.12 -1.01 2.13
N ALA A 154 -11.89 -1.49 1.96
CA ALA A 154 -10.67 -0.67 2.10
C ALA A 154 -10.64 0.45 1.07
N ASP A 155 -10.90 0.15 -0.21
CA ASP A 155 -10.95 1.15 -1.29
C ASP A 155 -12.02 2.22 -1.01
N ALA A 156 -13.22 1.81 -0.60
CA ALA A 156 -14.30 2.74 -0.25
C ALA A 156 -13.92 3.63 0.95
N ALA A 157 -13.24 3.08 1.95
CA ALA A 157 -12.79 3.85 3.12
C ALA A 157 -11.68 4.85 2.72
N ILE A 158 -10.71 4.45 1.91
CA ILE A 158 -9.64 5.33 1.39
C ILE A 158 -10.26 6.48 0.57
N GLN A 159 -11.20 6.20 -0.32
CA GLN A 159 -11.90 7.22 -1.11
C GLN A 159 -12.65 8.22 -0.22
N ARG A 160 -13.33 7.76 0.84
CA ARG A 160 -14.00 8.65 1.81
C ARG A 160 -13.02 9.55 2.53
N LEU A 161 -11.89 9.01 2.98
CA LEU A 161 -10.84 9.84 3.59
C LEU A 161 -10.29 10.87 2.59
N ALA A 162 -10.06 10.49 1.33
CA ALA A 162 -9.63 11.41 0.28
C ALA A 162 -10.66 12.52 0.04
N ALA A 163 -11.96 12.20 0.07
CA ALA A 163 -13.08 13.14 -0.03
C ALA A 163 -13.35 13.95 1.27
N GLN A 164 -12.38 13.98 2.19
CA GLN A 164 -12.47 14.76 3.46
C GLN A 164 -13.59 14.33 4.41
N VAL A 165 -14.11 13.10 4.29
CA VAL A 165 -15.06 12.55 5.26
C VAL A 165 -14.33 12.34 6.60
N ASN A 166 -15.02 12.58 7.70
CA ASN A 166 -14.45 12.42 9.04
C ASN A 166 -13.90 11.01 9.25
N PRO A 167 -12.61 10.86 9.68
CA PRO A 167 -11.98 9.57 9.88
C PRO A 167 -12.76 8.65 10.83
N LYS A 168 -13.27 9.19 11.94
CA LYS A 168 -14.07 8.42 12.91
C LYS A 168 -15.27 7.75 12.25
N ILE A 169 -16.06 8.51 11.48
CA ILE A 169 -17.24 7.96 10.79
C ILE A 169 -16.81 6.91 9.77
N THR A 170 -15.76 7.19 9.00
CA THR A 170 -15.26 6.26 7.97
C THR A 170 -14.81 4.94 8.58
N LEU A 171 -14.02 4.99 9.66
CA LEU A 171 -13.48 3.81 10.33
C LEU A 171 -14.55 3.02 11.09
N SER A 172 -15.51 3.69 11.72
CA SER A 172 -16.65 3.03 12.39
C SER A 172 -17.53 2.27 11.37
N VAL A 173 -17.81 2.88 10.20
CA VAL A 173 -18.54 2.21 9.11
C VAL A 173 -17.76 1.03 8.56
N LEU A 174 -16.44 1.15 8.42
CA LEU A 174 -15.59 0.04 7.99
C LEU A 174 -15.66 -1.12 8.98
N ALA A 175 -15.46 -0.86 10.29
CA ALA A 175 -15.52 -1.88 11.33
C ALA A 175 -16.86 -2.64 11.32
N ALA A 176 -17.98 -1.92 11.25
CA ALA A 176 -19.31 -2.51 11.20
C ALA A 176 -19.55 -3.40 9.97
N LYS A 177 -18.89 -3.09 8.84
CA LYS A 177 -19.02 -3.84 7.59
C LYS A 177 -18.05 -5.02 7.48
N LEU A 178 -17.02 -5.08 8.30
CA LEU A 178 -16.07 -6.20 8.34
C LEU A 178 -16.63 -7.41 9.13
N GLY A 179 -17.64 -7.18 9.95
CA GLY A 179 -18.37 -8.23 10.68
C GLY A 179 -19.41 -9.01 9.83
#